data_a909b7920369aeaa915939626b65b345
#
_entry.id   a909b7920369aeaa915939626b65b345
#
_cell.length_a   1.000
_cell.length_b   1.000
_cell.length_c   1.000
_cell.angle_alpha   90.00
_cell.angle_beta   90.00
_cell.angle_gamma   90.00
#
_symmetry.space_group_name_H-M   'P 1'
#
loop_
_entity.id
_entity.type
_entity.pdbx_description
1 polymer ?
#
loop_
_entity_poly.entity_id
_entity_poly.type
_entity_poly.pdbx_seq_one_letter_code
_entity_poly.pdbx_strand_id
1 'polypeptide(L)'
;MKKTVKDMVHEAMAEVETISVAEAMKRQDDDAFVIVDIRDVREFDREGMIPGAFHAPRGMLEFWVDPESPYHKDIFASGKTFVFYCRSGQRSALATKTVRDMGLEAVCHIEGGFTAWTDAGALVAERTRKSNKKKEKKES
;
A
#
# COMPACT_ATOMS: atom_id res chain seq x y z
N MET A 1 -22.96 -6.45 -16.38
CA MET A 1 -22.72 -6.35 -14.93
C MET A 1 -23.62 -5.29 -14.31
N LYS A 2 -24.13 -5.58 -13.14
CA LYS A 2 -24.95 -4.63 -12.36
C LYS A 2 -24.12 -3.43 -11.90
N LYS A 3 -22.88 -3.68 -11.47
CA LYS A 3 -21.91 -2.68 -11.09
C LYS A 3 -20.56 -3.12 -11.62
N THR A 4 -19.92 -2.26 -12.40
CA THR A 4 -18.60 -2.56 -12.98
C THR A 4 -17.49 -2.18 -12.00
N VAL A 5 -16.26 -2.70 -12.23
CA VAL A 5 -15.11 -2.29 -11.44
C VAL A 5 -14.86 -0.78 -11.62
N LYS A 6 -15.12 -0.24 -12.79
CA LYS A 6 -15.01 1.20 -13.04
C LYS A 6 -15.94 2.00 -12.13
N ASP A 7 -17.20 1.54 -11.99
CA ASP A 7 -18.18 2.16 -11.09
C ASP A 7 -17.70 2.09 -9.64
N MET A 8 -17.19 0.93 -9.22
CA MET A 8 -16.68 0.73 -7.85
C MET A 8 -15.51 1.67 -7.54
N VAL A 9 -14.57 1.79 -8.47
CA VAL A 9 -13.42 2.70 -8.31
C VAL A 9 -13.89 4.15 -8.24
N HIS A 10 -14.81 4.54 -9.11
CA HIS A 10 -15.37 5.89 -9.12
C HIS A 10 -16.04 6.23 -7.78
N GLU A 11 -16.84 5.32 -7.25
CA GLU A 11 -17.49 5.49 -5.94
C GLU A 11 -16.46 5.59 -4.81
N ALA A 12 -15.46 4.71 -4.84
CA ALA A 12 -14.39 4.73 -3.83
C ALA A 12 -13.63 6.05 -3.85
N MET A 13 -13.24 6.53 -5.04
CA MET A 13 -12.51 7.80 -5.20
C MET A 13 -13.30 9.00 -4.67
N ALA A 14 -14.63 8.95 -4.74
CA ALA A 14 -15.48 10.02 -4.21
C ALA A 14 -15.53 10.04 -2.68
N GLU A 15 -15.21 8.94 -2.02
CA GLU A 15 -15.32 8.80 -0.57
C GLU A 15 -13.97 8.86 0.16
N VAL A 16 -12.89 8.44 -0.48
CA VAL A 16 -11.59 8.30 0.17
C VAL A 16 -10.73 9.54 -0.01
N GLU A 17 -9.78 9.72 0.91
CA GLU A 17 -8.75 10.72 0.77
C GLU A 17 -7.69 10.25 -0.19
N THR A 18 -7.40 11.06 -1.22
CA THR A 18 -6.35 10.83 -2.19
C THR A 18 -5.28 11.90 -2.03
N ILE A 19 -4.02 11.48 -1.89
CA ILE A 19 -2.91 12.42 -1.75
C ILE A 19 -2.00 12.33 -2.97
N SER A 20 -1.29 13.42 -3.25
CA SER A 20 -0.32 13.45 -4.34
C SER A 20 0.96 12.70 -3.97
N VAL A 21 1.77 12.39 -4.98
CA VAL A 21 3.11 11.82 -4.76
C VAL A 21 3.95 12.75 -3.88
N ALA A 22 3.88 14.07 -4.11
CA ALA A 22 4.63 15.05 -3.32
C ALA A 22 4.25 14.99 -1.82
N GLU A 23 2.96 14.86 -1.53
CA GLU A 23 2.48 14.66 -0.15
C GLU A 23 2.97 13.35 0.44
N ALA A 24 2.92 12.26 -0.33
CA ALA A 24 3.40 10.96 0.12
C ALA A 24 4.90 10.98 0.42
N MET A 25 5.68 11.67 -0.40
CA MET A 25 7.14 11.83 -0.18
C MET A 25 7.44 12.52 1.15
N LYS A 26 6.65 13.51 1.53
CA LYS A 26 6.81 14.20 2.82
C LYS A 26 6.54 13.27 4.01
N ARG A 27 5.68 12.27 3.83
CA ARG A 27 5.27 11.35 4.89
C ARG A 27 6.14 10.11 5.00
N GLN A 28 7.01 9.89 4.02
CA GLN A 28 7.84 8.69 3.92
C GLN A 28 8.74 8.46 5.14
N ASP A 29 9.30 9.53 5.69
CA ASP A 29 10.22 9.45 6.84
C ASP A 29 9.55 9.90 8.16
N ASP A 30 8.25 10.07 8.16
CA ASP A 30 7.49 10.50 9.34
C ASP A 30 6.92 9.27 10.05
N ASP A 31 7.32 9.07 11.31
CA ASP A 31 6.88 7.94 12.13
C ASP A 31 5.37 7.90 12.38
N ALA A 32 4.67 9.03 12.17
CA ALA A 32 3.20 9.06 12.30
C ALA A 32 2.48 8.38 11.13
N PHE A 33 3.22 8.02 10.07
CA PHE A 33 2.67 7.45 8.85
C PHE A 33 3.30 6.10 8.53
N VAL A 34 2.49 5.22 7.94
CA VAL A 34 2.94 3.94 7.39
C VAL A 34 2.52 3.90 5.93
N ILE A 35 3.48 3.83 5.03
CA ILE A 35 3.20 3.61 3.61
C ILE A 35 3.02 2.11 3.41
N VAL A 36 1.90 1.72 2.82
CA VAL A 36 1.51 0.31 2.67
C VAL A 36 1.37 -0.04 1.20
N ASP A 37 2.16 -0.99 0.76
CA ASP A 37 2.09 -1.55 -0.59
C ASP A 37 1.11 -2.72 -0.58
N ILE A 38 0.02 -2.62 -1.36
CA ILE A 38 -1.01 -3.66 -1.41
C ILE A 38 -0.91 -4.54 -2.66
N ARG A 39 0.18 -4.39 -3.43
CA ARG A 39 0.38 -5.15 -4.67
C ARG A 39 0.72 -6.61 -4.42
N ASP A 40 0.69 -7.39 -5.49
CA ASP A 40 1.22 -8.74 -5.49
C ASP A 40 2.74 -8.70 -5.34
N VAL A 41 3.31 -9.66 -4.64
CA VAL A 41 4.75 -9.74 -4.39
C VAL A 41 5.57 -9.80 -5.68
N ARG A 42 5.03 -10.35 -6.76
CA ARG A 42 5.70 -10.40 -8.07
C ARG A 42 5.91 -9.03 -8.68
N GLU A 43 5.05 -8.07 -8.35
CA GLU A 43 5.21 -6.68 -8.82
C GLU A 43 6.43 -6.03 -8.14
N PHE A 44 6.71 -6.34 -6.89
CA PHE A 44 7.95 -5.90 -6.22
C PHE A 44 9.18 -6.42 -6.94
N ASP A 45 9.16 -7.71 -7.28
CA ASP A 45 10.31 -8.36 -7.91
C ASP A 45 10.62 -7.76 -9.27
N ARG A 46 9.59 -7.28 -9.98
CA ARG A 46 9.76 -6.69 -11.32
C ARG A 46 10.05 -5.20 -11.29
N GLU A 47 9.42 -4.48 -10.38
CA GLU A 47 9.38 -3.01 -10.45
C GLU A 47 9.97 -2.31 -9.23
N GLY A 48 10.25 -3.06 -8.15
CA GLY A 48 10.66 -2.47 -6.89
C GLY A 48 9.49 -1.96 -6.07
N MET A 49 9.78 -1.20 -5.03
CA MET A 49 8.78 -0.68 -4.11
C MET A 49 9.20 0.68 -3.57
N ILE A 50 8.27 1.41 -2.96
CA ILE A 50 8.59 2.63 -2.22
C ILE A 50 9.45 2.24 -1.02
N PRO A 51 10.62 2.88 -0.83
CA PRO A 51 11.49 2.55 0.31
C PRO A 51 10.76 2.66 1.65
N GLY A 52 10.94 1.66 2.49
CA GLY A 52 10.32 1.62 3.81
C GLY A 52 8.85 1.21 3.86
N ALA A 53 8.24 0.93 2.72
CA ALA A 53 6.84 0.53 2.67
C ALA A 53 6.62 -0.83 3.35
N PHE A 54 5.50 -0.94 4.05
CA PHE A 54 5.03 -2.19 4.62
C PHE A 54 4.19 -2.92 3.58
N HIS A 55 4.45 -4.20 3.36
CA HIS A 55 3.67 -4.98 2.41
C HIS A 55 2.46 -5.64 3.08
N ALA A 56 1.27 -5.28 2.59
CA ALA A 56 0.03 -5.93 2.98
C ALA A 56 -0.72 -6.34 1.71
N PRO A 57 -0.54 -7.59 1.24
CA PRO A 57 -1.18 -8.04 0.02
C PRO A 57 -2.70 -7.87 0.09
N ARG A 58 -3.29 -7.38 -0.99
CA ARG A 58 -4.72 -7.04 -1.00
C ARG A 58 -5.61 -8.17 -0.49
N GLY A 59 -5.28 -9.42 -0.81
CA GLY A 59 -6.08 -10.58 -0.40
C GLY A 59 -6.11 -10.84 1.10
N MET A 60 -5.16 -10.29 1.86
CA MET A 60 -5.09 -10.46 3.32
C MET A 60 -5.46 -9.20 4.09
N LEU A 61 -5.71 -8.10 3.39
CA LEU A 61 -5.80 -6.79 4.05
C LEU A 61 -6.86 -6.73 5.14
N GLU A 62 -8.08 -7.17 4.86
CA GLU A 62 -9.16 -7.13 5.85
C GLU A 62 -8.83 -7.98 7.07
N PHE A 63 -8.23 -9.15 6.84
CA PHE A 63 -7.85 -10.07 7.91
C PHE A 63 -6.74 -9.50 8.80
N TRP A 64 -5.84 -8.72 8.22
CA TRP A 64 -4.73 -8.11 8.95
C TRP A 64 -5.17 -6.86 9.72
N VAL A 65 -6.15 -6.13 9.19
CA VAL A 65 -6.66 -4.88 9.78
C VAL A 65 -7.55 -5.14 10.98
N ASP A 66 -8.39 -6.18 10.93
CA ASP A 66 -9.38 -6.46 11.96
C ASP A 66 -8.73 -7.04 13.23
N PRO A 67 -8.80 -6.32 14.38
CA PRO A 67 -8.22 -6.83 15.64
C PRO A 67 -8.84 -8.12 16.14
N GLU A 68 -10.04 -8.47 15.71
CA GLU A 68 -10.72 -9.71 16.09
C GLU A 68 -10.37 -10.88 15.19
N SER A 69 -9.67 -10.62 14.08
CA SER A 69 -9.21 -11.67 13.17
C SER A 69 -8.02 -12.43 13.77
N PRO A 70 -7.95 -13.76 13.61
CA PRO A 70 -6.77 -14.52 14.05
C PRO A 70 -5.50 -14.15 13.26
N TYR A 71 -5.63 -13.45 12.13
CA TYR A 71 -4.51 -13.01 11.30
C TYR A 71 -4.12 -11.56 11.51
N HIS A 72 -4.70 -10.89 12.49
CA HIS A 72 -4.45 -9.48 12.76
C HIS A 72 -2.96 -9.15 12.87
N LYS A 73 -2.55 -8.03 12.28
CA LYS A 73 -1.21 -7.46 12.42
C LYS A 73 -1.29 -6.18 13.24
N ASP A 74 -0.52 -6.15 14.32
CA ASP A 74 -0.58 -5.05 15.31
C ASP A 74 -0.30 -3.66 14.74
N ILE A 75 0.44 -3.57 13.63
CA ILE A 75 0.73 -2.30 12.97
C ILE A 75 -0.57 -1.55 12.62
N PHE A 76 -1.63 -2.27 12.29
CA PHE A 76 -2.92 -1.66 11.95
C PHE A 76 -3.69 -1.15 13.16
N ALA A 77 -3.26 -1.49 14.37
CA ALA A 77 -3.79 -0.98 15.62
C ALA A 77 -2.83 0.02 16.29
N SER A 78 -1.84 0.51 15.56
CA SER A 78 -0.79 1.39 16.09
C SER A 78 -1.22 2.84 16.31
N GLY A 79 -2.38 3.23 15.80
CA GLY A 79 -2.83 4.63 15.83
C GLY A 79 -2.18 5.53 14.78
N LYS A 80 -1.36 4.97 13.90
CA LYS A 80 -0.71 5.71 12.81
C LYS A 80 -1.69 5.93 11.65
N THR A 81 -1.32 6.84 10.76
CA THR A 81 -2.05 7.07 9.51
C THR A 81 -1.43 6.21 8.41
N PHE A 82 -2.28 5.51 7.67
CA PHE A 82 -1.84 4.59 6.62
C PHE A 82 -2.00 5.22 5.24
N VAL A 83 -0.97 5.07 4.42
CA VAL A 83 -0.95 5.59 3.05
C VAL A 83 -0.83 4.39 2.12
N PHE A 84 -1.92 3.98 1.52
CA PHE A 84 -1.95 2.82 0.63
C PHE A 84 -1.52 3.20 -0.78
N TYR A 85 -0.86 2.28 -1.46
CA TYR A 85 -0.62 2.42 -2.89
C TYR A 85 -0.66 1.06 -3.59
N CYS A 86 -1.03 1.12 -4.86
CA CYS A 86 -0.92 0.02 -5.80
C CYS A 86 -0.16 0.53 -7.02
N ARG A 87 -0.33 -0.07 -8.17
CA ARG A 87 0.39 0.36 -9.37
C ARG A 87 -0.14 1.70 -9.94
N SER A 88 -1.46 1.81 -10.10
CA SER A 88 -2.08 2.95 -10.80
C SER A 88 -3.15 3.69 -9.98
N GLY A 89 -3.43 3.24 -8.76
CA GLY A 89 -4.40 3.90 -7.87
C GLY A 89 -5.79 3.28 -7.84
N GLN A 90 -6.10 2.30 -8.66
CA GLN A 90 -7.44 1.69 -8.68
C GLN A 90 -7.66 0.70 -7.53
N ARG A 91 -6.76 -0.28 -7.40
CA ARG A 91 -6.83 -1.24 -6.28
C ARG A 91 -6.74 -0.55 -4.93
N SER A 92 -5.89 0.47 -4.81
CA SER A 92 -5.72 1.20 -3.56
C SER A 92 -6.94 2.05 -3.20
N ALA A 93 -7.67 2.59 -4.19
CA ALA A 93 -8.92 3.28 -3.94
C ALA A 93 -9.95 2.33 -3.30
N LEU A 94 -10.10 1.13 -3.88
CA LEU A 94 -11.00 0.10 -3.35
C LEU A 94 -10.58 -0.35 -1.95
N ALA A 95 -9.29 -0.58 -1.76
CA ALA A 95 -8.75 -1.02 -0.48
C ALA A 95 -8.96 0.04 0.62
N THR A 96 -8.71 1.31 0.31
CA THR A 96 -8.90 2.42 1.24
C THR A 96 -10.35 2.54 1.67
N LYS A 97 -11.27 2.44 0.71
CA LYS A 97 -12.71 2.44 1.03
C LYS A 97 -13.08 1.27 1.94
N THR A 98 -12.61 0.07 1.62
CA THR A 98 -12.91 -1.12 2.39
C THR A 98 -12.48 -0.98 3.85
N VAL A 99 -11.24 -0.55 4.12
CA VAL A 99 -10.76 -0.43 5.50
C VAL A 99 -11.41 0.72 6.25
N ARG A 100 -11.78 1.80 5.54
CA ARG A 100 -12.57 2.89 6.14
C ARG A 100 -13.93 2.39 6.59
N ASP A 101 -14.60 1.63 5.76
CA ASP A 101 -15.90 1.04 6.09
C ASP A 101 -15.80 0.08 7.27
N MET A 102 -14.63 -0.55 7.49
CA MET A 102 -14.35 -1.37 8.65
C MET A 102 -14.12 -0.56 9.92
N GLY A 103 -13.84 0.74 9.81
CA GLY A 103 -13.58 1.63 10.94
C GLY A 103 -12.15 2.17 11.02
N LEU A 104 -11.25 1.82 10.11
CA LEU A 104 -9.91 2.40 10.03
C LEU A 104 -9.97 3.72 9.26
N GLU A 105 -10.20 4.82 9.99
CA GLU A 105 -10.45 6.12 9.36
C GLU A 105 -9.19 6.88 8.96
N ALA A 106 -8.08 6.67 9.68
CA ALA A 106 -6.81 7.33 9.39
C ALA A 106 -6.10 6.65 8.23
N VAL A 107 -6.66 6.77 7.04
CA VAL A 107 -6.15 6.10 5.83
C VAL A 107 -6.40 6.96 4.59
N CYS A 108 -5.44 6.93 3.69
CA CYS A 108 -5.53 7.58 2.37
C CYS A 108 -4.78 6.73 1.36
N HIS A 109 -4.78 7.14 0.09
CA HIS A 109 -3.98 6.45 -0.91
C HIS A 109 -3.31 7.45 -1.87
N ILE A 110 -2.28 6.98 -2.57
CA ILE A 110 -1.47 7.81 -3.47
C ILE A 110 -2.12 7.87 -4.85
N GLU A 111 -2.39 9.09 -5.32
CA GLU A 111 -2.88 9.33 -6.68
C GLU A 111 -1.90 8.79 -7.72
N GLY A 112 -2.42 7.95 -8.61
CA GLY A 112 -1.61 7.34 -9.68
C GLY A 112 -0.66 6.25 -9.21
N GLY A 113 -0.60 5.97 -7.91
CA GLY A 113 0.15 4.86 -7.33
C GLY A 113 1.65 4.85 -7.62
N PHE A 114 2.20 3.65 -7.75
CA PHE A 114 3.63 3.45 -7.98
C PHE A 114 4.10 4.04 -9.33
N THR A 115 3.24 4.00 -10.34
CA THR A 115 3.55 4.60 -11.65
C THR A 115 3.79 6.10 -11.50
N ALA A 116 2.91 6.81 -10.79
CA ALA A 116 3.09 8.24 -10.54
C ALA A 116 4.31 8.53 -9.67
N TRP A 117 4.60 7.66 -8.71
CA TRP A 117 5.80 7.76 -7.86
C TRP A 117 7.08 7.71 -8.70
N THR A 118 7.19 6.72 -9.58
CA THR A 118 8.37 6.58 -10.46
C THR A 118 8.46 7.68 -11.50
N ASP A 119 7.33 8.10 -12.07
CA ASP A 119 7.29 9.19 -13.05
C ASP A 119 7.75 10.53 -12.44
N ALA A 120 7.53 10.72 -11.14
CA ALA A 120 8.01 11.89 -10.41
C ALA A 120 9.50 11.83 -10.08
N GLY A 121 10.18 10.74 -10.43
CA GLY A 121 11.60 10.55 -10.15
C GLY A 121 11.92 10.23 -8.69
N ALA A 122 10.93 9.81 -7.91
CA ALA A 122 11.12 9.44 -6.51
C ALA A 122 11.91 8.14 -6.38
N LEU A 123 12.57 7.95 -5.24
CA LEU A 123 13.42 6.79 -4.99
C LEU A 123 12.61 5.50 -4.97
N VAL A 124 13.22 4.45 -5.52
CA VAL A 124 12.66 3.10 -5.55
C VAL A 124 13.67 2.15 -4.90
N ALA A 125 13.19 1.29 -4.03
CA ALA A 125 14.00 0.24 -3.42
C ALA A 125 13.71 -1.11 -4.08
N GLU A 126 14.75 -1.92 -4.25
CA GLU A 126 14.58 -3.29 -4.66
C GLU A 126 14.25 -4.14 -3.43
N ARG A 127 13.32 -5.06 -3.60
CA ARG A 127 13.01 -6.01 -2.54
C ARG A 127 14.14 -7.02 -2.38
N THR A 128 14.67 -7.13 -1.16
CA THR A 128 15.65 -8.18 -0.85
C THR A 128 14.93 -9.52 -0.71
N ARG A 129 15.22 -10.44 -1.60
CA ARG A 129 14.63 -11.77 -1.60
C ARG A 129 15.47 -12.73 -0.75
N LYS A 130 14.81 -13.71 -0.12
CA LYS A 130 15.51 -14.74 0.66
C LYS A 130 16.57 -15.48 -0.14
N SER A 131 16.28 -15.78 -1.41
CA SER A 131 17.23 -16.42 -2.32
C SER A 131 18.48 -15.58 -2.54
N ASN A 132 18.34 -14.26 -2.69
CA ASN A 132 19.45 -13.34 -2.84
C ASN A 132 20.28 -13.25 -1.56
N LYS A 133 19.64 -13.20 -0.41
CA LYS A 133 20.33 -13.21 0.90
C LYS A 133 21.17 -14.48 1.08
N LYS A 134 20.63 -15.65 0.69
CA LYS A 134 21.37 -16.91 0.74
C LYS A 134 22.56 -16.92 -0.19
N LYS A 135 22.42 -16.37 -1.40
CA LYS A 135 23.52 -16.22 -2.35
C LYS A 135 24.61 -15.33 -1.80
N GLU A 136 24.26 -14.20 -1.27
CA GLU A 136 25.20 -13.25 -0.66
C GLU A 136 26.01 -13.90 0.48
N LYS A 137 25.34 -14.67 1.34
CA LYS A 137 26.00 -15.40 2.42
C LYS A 137 26.95 -16.48 1.92
N LYS A 138 26.63 -17.11 0.82
CA LYS A 138 27.50 -18.14 0.21
C LYS A 138 28.72 -17.55 -0.46
N GLU A 139 28.60 -16.36 -1.00
CA GLU A 139 29.68 -15.65 -1.66
C GLU A 139 30.64 -14.98 -0.69
N SER A 140 30.17 -14.68 0.50
CA SER A 140 30.99 -14.07 1.54
C SER A 140 31.70 -15.12 2.40
#